data_2bd73179707ce8df48827656b8ec43a3
#
_entry.id   2bd73179707ce8df48827656b8ec43a3
#
_cell.length_a   1.000
_cell.length_b   1.000
_cell.length_c   1.000
_cell.angle_alpha   90.00
_cell.angle_beta   90.00
_cell.angle_gamma   90.00
#
_symmetry.space_group_name_H-M   'P 1'
#
loop_
_entity.id
_entity.type
_entity.pdbx_description
1 polymer ?
#
loop_
_entity_poly.entity_id
_entity_poly.type
_entity_poly.pdbx_seq_one_letter_code
_entity_poly.pdbx_strand_id
1 'polypeptide(L)'
;LETRKPVRTDFETLRSLAIYTINHLQEGSIIEYAIDKRAPLIEAMATEFGVCFSTDEDIKDQAIEEVEEKLGESNLPDDITETEMYIHARKEIIKGFQGENLGGLYLIESLNKIAHRTKDFLLNNELIDEVFATDEELVEFLVEKIRRFTAKESIYKQ
;
A
#
# COMPACT_ATOMS: atom_id res chain seq x y z
N LEU A 1 8.63 26.38 4.23
CA LEU A 1 8.27 25.99 4.39
C LEU A 1 8.02 25.18 4.59
N GLU A 2 8.17 24.99 4.66
CA GLU A 2 7.88 24.24 4.86
C GLU A 2 7.47 23.56 5.19
N THR A 3 7.57 23.55 5.10
CA THR A 3 6.93 23.12 5.50
C THR A 3 6.78 21.94 5.87
N ARG A 4 6.92 21.40 6.41
CA ARG A 4 6.77 20.31 6.76
C ARG A 4 6.12 19.52 6.69
N LYS A 5 6.93 19.07 6.93
CA LYS A 5 5.99 18.25 6.36
C LYS A 5 5.32 17.32 7.28
N PRO A 6 4.08 17.41 7.32
CA PRO A 6 3.30 16.63 8.26
C PRO A 6 3.43 15.15 8.01
N VAL A 7 2.79 14.36 8.83
CA VAL A 7 2.71 12.94 8.66
C VAL A 7 2.25 12.61 7.25
N ARG A 8 2.90 11.66 6.64
CA ARG A 8 2.57 11.27 5.28
C ARG A 8 1.32 10.42 5.30
N THR A 9 0.28 10.92 4.64
CA THR A 9 -0.99 10.20 4.58
C THR A 9 -0.84 8.84 3.91
N ASP A 10 0.04 8.78 2.91
CA ASP A 10 0.25 7.54 2.20
C ASP A 10 0.84 6.46 3.11
N PHE A 11 1.82 6.83 3.94
CA PHE A 11 2.40 5.86 4.85
C PHE A 11 1.39 5.44 5.91
N GLU A 12 0.51 6.35 6.31
CA GLU A 12 -0.53 5.99 7.27
C GLU A 12 -1.49 4.97 6.71
N THR A 13 -1.80 5.06 5.42
CA THR A 13 -2.65 4.07 4.78
C THR A 13 -1.96 2.71 4.75
N LEU A 14 -0.67 2.70 4.46
CA LEU A 14 0.10 1.46 4.49
C LEU A 14 0.15 0.88 5.90
N ARG A 15 0.32 1.74 6.90
CA ARG A 15 0.32 1.28 8.29
C ARG A 15 -1.05 0.73 8.68
N SER A 16 -2.13 1.36 8.20
CA SER A 16 -3.48 0.85 8.45
C SER A 16 -3.66 -0.54 7.87
N LEU A 17 -3.15 -0.77 6.67
CA LEU A 17 -3.22 -2.10 6.08
C LEU A 17 -2.42 -3.10 6.90
N ALA A 18 -1.25 -2.70 7.41
CA ALA A 18 -0.44 -3.58 8.23
C ALA A 18 -1.16 -3.93 9.54
N ILE A 19 -1.75 -2.92 10.20
CA ILE A 19 -2.51 -3.15 11.43
C ILE A 19 -3.67 -4.11 11.16
N TYR A 20 -4.42 -3.84 10.11
CA TYR A 20 -5.55 -4.67 9.71
C TYR A 20 -5.11 -6.12 9.48
N THR A 21 -4.02 -6.30 8.75
CA THR A 21 -3.54 -7.64 8.41
C THR A 21 -3.08 -8.39 9.65
N ILE A 22 -2.31 -7.72 10.51
CA ILE A 22 -1.80 -8.35 11.72
C ILE A 22 -2.95 -8.68 12.67
N ASN A 23 -3.94 -7.79 12.78
CA ASN A 23 -5.11 -8.07 13.61
C ASN A 23 -5.84 -9.33 13.15
N HIS A 24 -6.04 -9.46 11.85
CA HIS A 24 -6.74 -10.65 11.34
C HIS A 24 -5.92 -11.91 11.52
N LEU A 25 -4.61 -11.82 11.32
CA LEU A 25 -3.75 -12.97 11.54
C LEU A 25 -3.77 -13.41 13.00
N GLN A 26 -3.76 -12.44 13.90
CA GLN A 26 -3.78 -12.74 15.34
C GLN A 26 -5.13 -13.28 15.77
N GLU A 27 -6.22 -12.68 15.28
CA GLU A 27 -7.58 -13.16 15.61
C GLU A 27 -7.81 -14.57 15.10
N GLY A 28 -7.19 -14.93 13.97
CA GLY A 28 -7.30 -16.27 13.43
C GLY A 28 -6.33 -17.27 14.04
N SER A 29 -5.54 -16.82 15.01
CA SER A 29 -4.52 -17.65 15.66
C SER A 29 -3.50 -18.19 14.65
N ILE A 30 -3.19 -17.40 13.63
CA ILE A 30 -2.27 -17.82 12.59
C ILE A 30 -0.84 -17.45 12.94
N ILE A 31 -0.64 -16.32 13.64
CA ILE A 31 0.70 -15.92 14.05
C ILE A 31 0.75 -15.68 15.56
N GLU A 32 1.94 -15.80 16.09
CA GLU A 32 2.20 -15.53 17.50
C GLU A 32 3.45 -14.67 17.61
N TYR A 33 3.38 -13.61 18.43
CA TYR A 33 4.51 -12.73 18.65
C TYR A 33 4.39 -12.11 20.04
N ALA A 34 5.53 -11.71 20.60
CA ALA A 34 5.52 -11.03 21.90
C ALA A 34 4.88 -9.65 21.76
N ILE A 35 4.17 -9.23 22.78
CA ILE A 35 3.41 -7.97 22.74
C ILE A 35 4.31 -6.77 22.48
N ASP A 36 5.54 -6.80 22.98
CA ASP A 36 6.46 -5.68 22.75
C ASP A 36 7.02 -5.66 21.33
N LYS A 37 6.72 -6.69 20.52
CA LYS A 37 7.14 -6.73 19.12
C LYS A 37 6.07 -6.24 18.18
N ARG A 38 4.87 -5.96 18.69
CA ARG A 38 3.76 -5.57 17.82
C ARG A 38 4.04 -4.30 17.05
N ALA A 39 4.48 -3.24 17.73
CA ALA A 39 4.71 -1.97 17.05
C ALA A 39 5.80 -2.07 15.98
N PRO A 40 6.99 -2.65 16.28
CA PRO A 40 7.98 -2.80 15.20
C PRO A 40 7.51 -3.74 14.09
N LEU A 41 6.69 -4.74 14.40
CA LEU A 41 6.17 -5.63 13.38
C LEU A 41 5.24 -4.88 12.41
N ILE A 42 4.38 -4.03 12.96
CA ILE A 42 3.49 -3.21 12.14
C ILE A 42 4.31 -2.31 11.21
N GLU A 43 5.34 -1.66 11.74
CA GLU A 43 6.16 -0.77 10.92
C GLU A 43 6.91 -1.55 9.84
N ALA A 44 7.43 -2.72 10.16
CA ALA A 44 8.14 -3.53 9.18
C ALA A 44 7.19 -3.99 8.07
N MET A 45 5.98 -4.40 8.44
CA MET A 45 5.01 -4.85 7.44
C MET A 45 4.53 -3.68 6.58
N ALA A 46 4.32 -2.51 7.17
CA ALA A 46 3.94 -1.32 6.40
C ALA A 46 5.02 -0.98 5.38
N THR A 47 6.28 -1.10 5.77
CA THR A 47 7.38 -0.84 4.85
C THR A 47 7.39 -1.87 3.72
N GLU A 48 7.13 -3.13 4.05
CA GLU A 48 7.06 -4.17 3.03
C GLU A 48 5.91 -3.91 2.06
N PHE A 49 4.76 -3.49 2.58
CA PHE A 49 3.63 -3.14 1.70
C PHE A 49 3.95 -1.96 0.80
N GLY A 50 4.86 -1.11 1.22
CA GLY A 50 5.26 0.05 0.42
C GLY A 50 5.83 -0.30 -0.93
N VAL A 51 6.36 -1.51 -1.10
CA VAL A 51 6.87 -1.95 -2.40
C VAL A 51 5.81 -2.71 -3.20
N CYS A 52 4.68 -3.01 -2.59
CA CYS A 52 3.59 -3.76 -3.22
C CYS A 52 2.49 -2.85 -3.76
N PHE A 53 2.35 -1.68 -3.18
CA PHE A 53 1.27 -0.75 -3.50
C PHE A 53 1.80 0.63 -3.79
N SER A 54 1.10 1.34 -4.66
CA SER A 54 1.31 2.76 -4.85
C SER A 54 0.16 3.49 -4.17
N THR A 55 0.46 4.64 -3.59
CA THR A 55 -0.55 5.42 -2.88
C THR A 55 -1.04 6.57 -3.74
N ASP A 56 -2.15 7.19 -3.33
CA ASP A 56 -2.63 8.39 -4.02
C ASP A 56 -1.56 9.47 -4.05
N GLU A 57 -0.79 9.59 -2.99
CA GLU A 57 0.29 10.58 -2.93
C GLU A 57 1.36 10.30 -3.98
N ASP A 58 1.73 9.03 -4.13
CA ASP A 58 2.70 8.63 -5.13
C ASP A 58 2.22 8.96 -6.54
N ILE A 59 0.95 8.66 -6.81
CA ILE A 59 0.37 8.91 -8.12
C ILE A 59 0.30 10.41 -8.40
N LYS A 60 -0.07 11.18 -7.40
CA LYS A 60 -0.12 12.63 -7.51
C LYS A 60 1.25 13.20 -7.83
N ASP A 61 2.27 12.76 -7.11
CA ASP A 61 3.62 13.26 -7.32
C ASP A 61 4.12 12.91 -8.71
N GLN A 62 3.85 11.70 -9.16
CA GLN A 62 4.26 11.28 -10.49
C GLN A 62 3.54 12.06 -11.58
N ALA A 63 2.23 12.33 -11.38
CA ALA A 63 1.47 13.10 -12.35
C ALA A 63 2.00 14.53 -12.44
N ILE A 64 2.33 15.13 -11.30
CA ILE A 64 2.89 16.48 -11.28
C ILE A 64 4.21 16.51 -12.02
N GLU A 65 5.05 15.52 -11.80
CA GLU A 65 6.34 15.45 -12.47
C GLU A 65 6.17 15.36 -13.99
N GLU A 66 5.22 14.56 -14.45
CA GLU A 66 4.98 14.44 -15.88
C GLU A 66 4.46 15.75 -16.49
N VAL A 67 3.61 16.46 -15.76
CA VAL A 67 3.13 17.75 -16.22
C VAL A 67 4.27 18.74 -16.35
N GLU A 68 5.16 18.78 -15.35
CA GLU A 68 6.30 19.69 -15.38
C GLU A 68 7.23 19.41 -16.55
N GLU A 69 7.43 18.12 -16.87
CA GLU A 69 8.23 17.76 -18.02
C GLU A 69 7.60 18.26 -19.31
N LYS A 70 6.27 18.10 -19.43
CA LYS A 70 5.59 18.53 -20.64
C LYS A 70 5.56 20.04 -20.79
N LEU A 71 5.48 20.76 -19.69
CA LEU A 71 5.53 22.21 -19.74
C LEU A 71 6.87 22.74 -20.23
N GLY A 72 7.92 21.92 -20.14
CA GLY A 72 9.22 22.30 -20.66
C GLY A 72 9.37 22.08 -22.15
N GLU A 73 8.39 21.44 -22.80
CA GLU A 73 8.44 21.23 -24.24
C GLU A 73 7.94 22.44 -24.98
N SER A 74 8.48 22.67 -26.17
CA SER A 74 8.24 23.92 -26.88
C SER A 74 7.02 23.91 -27.79
N ASN A 75 6.35 22.77 -27.96
CA ASN A 75 5.24 22.70 -28.92
C ASN A 75 3.96 22.20 -28.32
N LEU A 76 3.66 22.64 -27.09
CA LEU A 76 2.40 22.30 -26.46
C LEU A 76 1.26 23.08 -27.08
N PRO A 77 0.07 22.48 -27.22
CA PRO A 77 -1.11 23.21 -27.67
C PRO A 77 -1.45 24.32 -26.68
N ASP A 78 -1.88 25.46 -27.20
CA ASP A 78 -2.19 26.62 -26.38
C ASP A 78 -3.48 26.44 -25.56
N ASP A 79 -4.35 25.54 -26.00
CA ASP A 79 -5.67 25.41 -25.38
C ASP A 79 -5.73 24.34 -24.28
N ILE A 80 -4.58 23.76 -23.92
CA ILE A 80 -4.54 22.75 -22.86
C ILE A 80 -4.04 23.38 -21.59
N THR A 81 -4.81 23.26 -20.51
CA THR A 81 -4.42 23.82 -19.22
C THR A 81 -3.57 22.82 -18.42
N GLU A 82 -2.87 23.34 -17.44
CA GLU A 82 -2.11 22.46 -16.54
C GLU A 82 -3.01 21.47 -15.82
N THR A 83 -4.20 21.91 -15.43
CA THR A 83 -5.16 21.05 -14.76
C THR A 83 -5.56 19.88 -15.65
N GLU A 84 -5.82 20.17 -16.92
CA GLU A 84 -6.17 19.10 -17.86
C GLU A 84 -5.03 18.13 -18.07
N MET A 85 -3.81 18.65 -18.15
CA MET A 85 -2.63 17.79 -18.28
C MET A 85 -2.48 16.89 -17.06
N TYR A 86 -2.69 17.45 -15.88
CA TYR A 86 -2.59 16.67 -14.65
C TYR A 86 -3.64 15.55 -14.61
N ILE A 87 -4.88 15.89 -14.94
CA ILE A 87 -5.96 14.89 -14.92
C ILE A 87 -5.64 13.75 -15.89
N HIS A 88 -5.15 14.10 -17.08
CA HIS A 88 -4.81 13.09 -18.07
C HIS A 88 -3.65 12.22 -17.60
N ALA A 89 -2.59 12.83 -17.07
CA ALA A 89 -1.43 12.11 -16.59
C ALA A 89 -1.84 11.12 -15.48
N ARG A 90 -2.67 11.59 -14.56
CA ARG A 90 -3.12 10.74 -13.47
C ARG A 90 -3.89 9.52 -13.98
N LYS A 91 -4.77 9.75 -14.95
CA LYS A 91 -5.54 8.64 -15.53
C LYS A 91 -4.64 7.59 -16.19
N GLU A 92 -3.62 8.06 -16.93
CA GLU A 92 -2.72 7.13 -17.59
C GLU A 92 -1.88 6.34 -16.60
N ILE A 93 -1.45 6.98 -15.52
CA ILE A 93 -0.68 6.30 -14.49
C ILE A 93 -1.53 5.21 -13.84
N ILE A 94 -2.79 5.54 -13.50
CA ILE A 94 -3.67 4.60 -12.83
C ILE A 94 -3.94 3.38 -13.70
N LYS A 95 -4.02 3.56 -15.01
CA LYS A 95 -4.24 2.42 -15.92
C LYS A 95 -3.14 1.38 -15.86
N GLY A 96 -1.95 1.76 -15.40
CA GLY A 96 -0.83 0.85 -15.35
C GLY A 96 -0.82 -0.09 -14.16
N PHE A 97 -1.76 0.06 -13.23
CA PHE A 97 -1.76 -0.77 -12.04
C PHE A 97 -2.54 -2.06 -12.24
N GLN A 98 -2.23 -3.05 -11.41
CA GLN A 98 -2.72 -4.41 -11.59
C GLN A 98 -4.13 -4.63 -11.08
N GLY A 99 -4.67 -3.73 -10.36
CA GLY A 99 -5.98 -3.98 -9.80
C GLY A 99 -6.65 -2.72 -9.35
N GLU A 100 -7.78 -2.94 -8.72
CA GLU A 100 -8.56 -1.83 -8.24
C GLU A 100 -7.97 -1.21 -7.01
N ASN A 101 -8.39 0.01 -6.73
CA ASN A 101 -8.03 0.73 -5.53
C ASN A 101 -8.54 -0.01 -4.29
N LEU A 102 -7.63 -0.37 -3.41
CA LEU A 102 -7.97 -0.99 -2.14
C LEU A 102 -7.73 0.03 -1.03
N GLY A 103 -8.80 0.71 -0.60
CA GLY A 103 -8.69 1.64 0.52
C GLY A 103 -7.71 2.78 0.29
N GLY A 104 -7.50 3.19 -0.95
CA GLY A 104 -6.56 4.23 -1.29
C GLY A 104 -5.22 3.72 -1.79
N LEU A 105 -5.08 2.42 -1.92
CA LEU A 105 -3.84 1.80 -2.39
C LEU A 105 -4.08 1.16 -3.75
N TYR A 106 -3.11 1.31 -4.64
CA TYR A 106 -3.18 0.76 -5.99
C TYR A 106 -2.15 -0.36 -6.12
N LEU A 107 -2.57 -1.49 -6.66
CA LEU A 107 -1.71 -2.67 -6.71
C LEU A 107 -0.64 -2.55 -7.79
N ILE A 108 0.61 -2.61 -7.38
CA ILE A 108 1.72 -2.63 -8.32
C ILE A 108 1.85 -4.03 -8.92
N GLU A 109 1.60 -5.04 -8.09
CA GLU A 109 1.63 -6.43 -8.52
C GLU A 109 0.24 -7.02 -8.32
N SER A 110 0.02 -8.22 -8.88
CA SER A 110 -1.26 -8.90 -8.67
C SER A 110 -1.41 -9.20 -7.17
N LEU A 111 -2.66 -9.30 -6.74
CA LEU A 111 -2.96 -9.57 -5.34
C LEU A 111 -2.33 -10.89 -4.89
N ASN A 112 -2.33 -11.89 -5.78
CA ASN A 112 -1.74 -13.17 -5.44
C ASN A 112 -0.24 -13.05 -5.20
N LYS A 113 0.46 -12.25 -6.01
CA LYS A 113 1.89 -12.04 -5.80
C LYS A 113 2.15 -11.28 -4.52
N ILE A 114 1.31 -10.30 -4.22
CA ILE A 114 1.43 -9.55 -2.98
C ILE A 114 1.26 -10.47 -1.79
N ALA A 115 0.28 -11.39 -1.86
CA ALA A 115 0.07 -12.35 -0.78
C ALA A 115 1.26 -13.27 -0.61
N HIS A 116 1.87 -13.72 -1.70
CA HIS A 116 3.06 -14.55 -1.61
C HIS A 116 4.23 -13.79 -0.98
N ARG A 117 4.41 -12.55 -1.36
CA ARG A 117 5.48 -11.72 -0.79
C ARG A 117 5.24 -11.52 0.70
N THR A 118 3.99 -11.27 1.09
CA THR A 118 3.65 -11.06 2.49
C THR A 118 3.86 -12.36 3.29
N LYS A 119 3.51 -13.49 2.69
CA LYS A 119 3.73 -14.79 3.31
C LYS A 119 5.21 -15.00 3.59
N ASP A 120 6.06 -14.70 2.61
CA ASP A 120 7.51 -14.83 2.81
C ASP A 120 8.00 -13.89 3.91
N PHE A 121 7.46 -12.67 3.95
CA PHE A 121 7.80 -11.73 5.00
C PHE A 121 7.47 -12.31 6.37
N LEU A 122 6.29 -12.91 6.53
CA LEU A 122 5.87 -13.47 7.80
C LEU A 122 6.73 -14.65 8.22
N LEU A 123 7.07 -15.51 7.26
CA LEU A 123 7.82 -16.71 7.57
C LEU A 123 9.29 -16.43 7.89
N ASN A 124 9.82 -15.31 7.40
CA ASN A 124 11.25 -15.01 7.57
C ASN A 124 11.50 -13.86 8.54
N ASN A 125 10.48 -13.38 9.24
CA ASN A 125 10.64 -12.22 10.11
C ASN A 125 10.91 -12.65 11.55
N GLU A 126 12.00 -12.13 12.11
CA GLU A 126 12.41 -12.51 13.47
C GLU A 126 11.48 -12.00 14.56
N LEU A 127 10.64 -11.00 14.23
CA LEU A 127 9.70 -10.46 15.20
C LEU A 127 8.52 -11.39 15.46
N ILE A 128 8.34 -12.40 14.61
CA ILE A 128 7.26 -13.36 14.75
C ILE A 128 7.82 -14.65 15.32
N ASP A 129 7.21 -15.12 16.40
CA ASP A 129 7.68 -16.33 17.07
C ASP A 129 7.25 -17.59 16.35
N GLU A 130 6.03 -17.60 15.82
CA GLU A 130 5.47 -18.82 15.24
C GLU A 130 4.40 -18.47 14.22
N VAL A 131 4.35 -19.27 13.16
CA VAL A 131 3.29 -19.19 12.15
C VAL A 131 2.59 -20.55 12.11
N PHE A 132 1.28 -20.55 12.33
CA PHE A 132 0.50 -21.78 12.46
C PHE A 132 -0.37 -22.06 11.24
N ALA A 133 0.23 -21.99 10.06
CA ALA A 133 -0.49 -22.24 8.82
C ALA A 133 0.49 -22.74 7.78
N THR A 134 -0.01 -23.53 6.84
CA THR A 134 0.83 -23.92 5.70
C THR A 134 0.99 -22.71 4.77
N ASP A 135 1.96 -22.80 3.87
CA ASP A 135 2.19 -21.73 2.91
C ASP A 135 0.91 -21.44 2.12
N GLU A 136 0.24 -22.47 1.67
CA GLU A 136 -0.99 -22.31 0.87
C GLU A 136 -2.11 -21.68 1.68
N GLU A 137 -2.31 -22.15 2.90
CA GLU A 137 -3.32 -21.59 3.78
C GLU A 137 -3.06 -20.11 4.04
N LEU A 138 -1.80 -19.77 4.26
CA LEU A 138 -1.42 -18.41 4.56
C LEU A 138 -1.67 -17.49 3.37
N VAL A 139 -1.28 -17.94 2.17
CA VAL A 139 -1.51 -17.16 0.97
C VAL A 139 -3.00 -16.92 0.73
N GLU A 140 -3.80 -17.98 0.86
CA GLU A 140 -5.26 -17.85 0.67
C GLU A 140 -5.86 -16.89 1.68
N PHE A 141 -5.42 -16.98 2.92
CA PHE A 141 -5.90 -16.09 3.98
C PHE A 141 -5.56 -14.64 3.65
N LEU A 142 -4.33 -14.40 3.23
CA LEU A 142 -3.86 -13.04 2.94
C LEU A 142 -4.58 -12.45 1.73
N VAL A 143 -4.79 -13.25 0.69
CA VAL A 143 -5.52 -12.78 -0.49
C VAL A 143 -6.91 -12.32 -0.08
N GLU A 144 -7.61 -13.13 0.70
CA GLU A 144 -8.97 -12.81 1.08
C GLU A 144 -9.03 -11.56 1.96
N LYS A 145 -8.13 -11.48 2.95
CA LYS A 145 -8.19 -10.35 3.88
C LYS A 145 -7.76 -9.06 3.24
N ILE A 146 -6.67 -9.09 2.49
CA ILE A 146 -6.17 -7.88 1.85
C ILE A 146 -7.19 -7.34 0.85
N ARG A 147 -7.86 -8.23 0.11
CA ARG A 147 -8.86 -7.82 -0.86
C ARG A 147 -10.01 -7.04 -0.21
N ARG A 148 -10.30 -7.33 1.04
CA ARG A 148 -11.42 -6.70 1.75
C ARG A 148 -11.02 -5.49 2.58
N PHE A 149 -9.77 -5.10 2.48
CA PHE A 149 -9.28 -4.00 3.31
C PHE A 149 -9.97 -2.68 2.96
N THR A 150 -10.31 -1.92 4.01
CA THR A 150 -10.64 -0.51 3.90
C THR A 150 -9.96 0.20 5.05
N ALA A 151 -9.49 1.41 4.80
CA ALA A 151 -8.81 2.17 5.85
C ALA A 151 -9.73 2.42 7.04
N LYS A 152 -11.01 2.60 6.75
CA LYS A 152 -11.99 2.86 7.79
C LYS A 152 -12.09 1.69 8.78
N GLU A 153 -12.11 0.47 8.26
CA GLU A 153 -12.18 -0.71 9.11
C GLU A 153 -10.96 -0.80 10.02
N SER A 154 -9.80 -0.53 9.46
CA SER A 154 -8.57 -0.59 10.24
C SER A 154 -8.60 0.40 11.39
N ILE A 155 -9.10 1.60 11.15
CA ILE A 155 -9.18 2.62 12.20
C ILE A 155 -10.02 2.13 13.37
N TYR A 156 -11.14 1.52 13.08
CA TYR A 156 -12.03 1.06 14.15
C TYR A 156 -11.46 -0.12 14.92
N LYS A 157 -10.55 -0.86 14.33
CA LYS A 157 -10.00 -2.04 14.98
C LYS A 157 -8.72 -1.75 15.75
N GLN A 158 -8.24 -0.56 15.66
CA GLN A 158 -7.09 -0.19 16.45
C GLN A 158 -7.45 -0.09 17.92
#